data_c8fb23f2b2d27a69f6ff29944ba1420f
#
_entry.id   c8fb23f2b2d27a69f6ff29944ba1420f
#
_cell.length_a   1.000
_cell.length_b   1.000
_cell.length_c   1.000
_cell.angle_alpha   90.00
_cell.angle_beta   90.00
_cell.angle_gamma   90.00
#
_symmetry.space_group_name_H-M   'P 1'
#
loop_
_entity.id
_entity.type
_entity.pdbx_description
1 polymer ?
#
loop_
_entity_poly.entity_id
_entity_poly.type
_entity_poly.pdbx_seq_one_letter_code
_entity_poly.pdbx_strand_id
1 'polypeptide(L)'
;MHKEVDFIAEYNEEMKELLVEPQTSPSEREWQRFRLSMELVNVQESQYTRVKNEERWNRLEQEFYPALCVIAKTQGGRVELNIKEDTLIGQLVYIGEGLTLGSSNPEGLAAFSRIVAAAEDIFVSIHDGCSKFQFIFCLHDKVFVEDHTEQIAKIKEKIRLHRMETMRLHRMLSGKD
;
A
#
# COMPACT_ATOMS: atom_id res chain seq x y z
N MET A 1 24.09 17.74 19.41
CA MET A 1 25.27 16.88 19.21
C MET A 1 25.38 15.73 20.22
N HIS A 2 24.98 15.88 21.51
CA HIS A 2 25.09 14.77 22.48
C HIS A 2 24.09 13.61 22.31
N LYS A 3 22.89 13.83 21.74
CA LYS A 3 21.87 12.78 21.57
C LYS A 3 22.19 11.73 20.50
N GLU A 4 22.94 12.11 19.46
CA GLU A 4 23.31 11.15 18.39
C GLU A 4 24.35 10.13 18.86
N VAL A 5 25.26 10.56 19.74
CA VAL A 5 26.33 9.70 20.28
C VAL A 5 25.74 8.64 21.23
N ASP A 6 24.76 9.03 22.06
CA ASP A 6 24.10 8.10 22.98
C ASP A 6 23.27 7.05 22.23
N PHE A 7 22.60 7.44 21.13
CA PHE A 7 21.84 6.50 20.31
C PHE A 7 22.72 5.45 19.62
N ILE A 8 23.88 5.84 19.10
CA ILE A 8 24.84 4.91 18.48
C ILE A 8 25.40 3.95 19.53
N ALA A 9 25.66 4.44 20.74
CA ALA A 9 26.16 3.61 21.85
C ALA A 9 25.10 2.60 22.30
N GLU A 10 23.85 3.02 22.50
CA GLU A 10 22.72 2.17 22.88
C GLU A 10 22.44 1.11 21.79
N TYR A 11 22.45 1.52 20.51
CA TYR A 11 22.29 0.61 19.39
C TYR A 11 23.44 -0.41 19.29
N ASN A 12 24.67 0.01 19.53
CA ASN A 12 25.84 -0.90 19.53
C ASN A 12 25.77 -1.91 20.66
N GLU A 13 25.22 -1.57 21.82
CA GLU A 13 24.97 -2.51 22.92
C GLU A 13 23.88 -3.54 22.54
N GLU A 14 22.75 -3.09 22.00
CA GLU A 14 21.69 -3.98 21.48
C GLU A 14 22.24 -4.89 20.37
N MET A 15 23.07 -4.38 19.47
CA MET A 15 23.69 -5.18 18.42
C MET A 15 24.76 -6.14 18.95
N LYS A 16 25.48 -5.80 20.02
CA LYS A 16 26.39 -6.73 20.69
C LYS A 16 25.63 -7.91 21.31
N GLU A 17 24.48 -7.68 21.94
CA GLU A 17 23.62 -8.74 22.46
C GLU A 17 23.10 -9.64 21.31
N LEU A 18 22.72 -9.05 20.17
CA LEU A 18 22.29 -9.79 18.97
C LEU A 18 23.44 -10.55 18.28
N LEU A 19 24.68 -10.08 18.41
CA LEU A 19 25.87 -10.70 17.82
C LEU A 19 26.47 -11.81 18.73
N VAL A 20 26.18 -11.79 20.03
CA VAL A 20 26.65 -12.81 21.00
C VAL A 20 25.86 -14.11 20.88
N GLU A 21 24.67 -14.11 20.27
CA GLU A 21 23.94 -15.33 19.94
C GLU A 21 24.24 -15.84 18.51
N PRO A 22 25.16 -16.79 18.32
CA PRO A 22 25.50 -17.29 16.98
C PRO A 22 24.43 -18.21 16.37
N GLN A 23 23.22 -18.21 16.89
CA GLN A 23 22.15 -19.15 16.50
C GLN A 23 20.84 -18.53 16.03
N THR A 24 20.78 -17.23 15.71
CA THR A 24 19.58 -16.74 15.02
C THR A 24 19.52 -17.36 13.63
N SER A 25 18.55 -18.20 13.38
CA SER A 25 18.31 -18.82 12.08
C SER A 25 18.09 -17.73 11.01
N PRO A 26 18.40 -17.99 9.72
CA PRO A 26 18.11 -17.04 8.65
C PRO A 26 16.65 -16.54 8.68
N SER A 27 15.72 -17.39 9.09
CA SER A 27 14.30 -17.04 9.25
C SER A 27 14.05 -16.02 10.37
N GLU A 28 14.79 -16.09 11.48
CA GLU A 28 14.66 -15.10 12.57
C GLU A 28 15.14 -13.72 12.18
N ARG A 29 16.26 -13.63 11.42
CA ARG A 29 16.78 -12.36 10.92
C ARG A 29 15.86 -11.73 9.87
N GLU A 30 15.29 -12.54 9.00
CA GLU A 30 14.29 -12.08 8.03
C GLU A 30 13.05 -11.56 8.75
N TRP A 31 12.65 -12.23 9.82
CA TRP A 31 11.54 -11.83 10.67
C TRP A 31 11.80 -10.51 11.39
N GLN A 32 13.01 -10.32 11.96
CA GLN A 32 13.40 -9.04 12.57
C GLN A 32 13.40 -7.90 11.55
N ARG A 33 13.93 -8.11 10.35
CA ARG A 33 13.89 -7.10 9.28
C ARG A 33 12.47 -6.77 8.86
N PHE A 34 11.60 -7.75 8.77
CA PHE A 34 10.17 -7.55 8.51
C PHE A 34 9.52 -6.69 9.60
N ARG A 35 9.77 -7.00 10.87
CA ARG A 35 9.24 -6.23 12.01
C ARG A 35 9.69 -4.77 11.98
N LEU A 36 10.97 -4.50 11.73
CA LEU A 36 11.48 -3.13 11.59
C LEU A 36 10.85 -2.39 10.40
N SER A 37 10.61 -3.09 9.29
CA SER A 37 9.93 -2.51 8.14
C SER A 37 8.47 -2.17 8.44
N MET A 38 7.76 -3.03 9.18
CA MET A 38 6.40 -2.76 9.63
C MET A 38 6.34 -1.61 10.64
N GLU A 39 7.29 -1.54 11.57
CA GLU A 39 7.42 -0.43 12.51
C GLU A 39 7.63 0.90 11.77
N LEU A 40 8.51 0.92 10.77
CA LEU A 40 8.73 2.11 9.93
C LEU A 40 7.43 2.56 9.25
N VAL A 41 6.69 1.64 8.64
CA VAL A 41 5.41 1.95 8.00
C VAL A 41 4.41 2.52 9.00
N ASN A 42 4.29 1.90 10.17
CA ASN A 42 3.36 2.35 11.22
C ASN A 42 3.70 3.76 11.71
N VAL A 43 4.98 4.06 11.96
CA VAL A 43 5.41 5.41 12.39
C VAL A 43 5.22 6.44 11.28
N GLN A 44 5.48 6.08 10.01
CA GLN A 44 5.22 6.96 8.89
C GLN A 44 3.73 7.27 8.72
N GLU A 45 2.87 6.26 8.85
CA GLU A 45 1.41 6.44 8.76
C GLU A 45 0.86 7.23 9.96
N SER A 46 1.42 7.06 11.17
CA SER A 46 0.96 7.79 12.37
C SER A 46 1.20 9.30 12.33
N GLN A 47 2.08 9.77 11.44
CA GLN A 47 2.25 11.21 11.19
C GLN A 47 1.03 11.86 10.56
N TYR A 48 0.13 11.06 10.00
CA TYR A 48 -1.02 11.55 9.23
C TYR A 48 -2.32 11.02 9.83
N THR A 49 -3.34 11.86 9.78
CA THR A 49 -4.72 11.43 9.94
C THR A 49 -5.42 11.39 8.59
N ARG A 50 -6.39 10.50 8.44
CA ARG A 50 -7.21 10.40 7.23
C ARG A 50 -8.44 11.27 7.42
N VAL A 51 -8.64 12.22 6.53
CA VAL A 51 -9.79 13.11 6.52
C VAL A 51 -10.60 12.83 5.27
N LYS A 52 -11.91 12.61 5.43
CA LYS A 52 -12.82 12.37 4.32
C LYS A 52 -12.72 13.48 3.27
N ASN A 53 -12.51 13.10 2.02
CA ASN A 53 -12.53 14.01 0.89
C ASN A 53 -13.91 13.95 0.22
N GLU A 54 -14.74 14.96 0.49
CA GLU A 54 -16.13 15.03 0.00
C GLU A 54 -16.21 15.07 -1.52
N GLU A 55 -15.26 15.69 -2.20
CA GLU A 55 -15.25 15.75 -3.66
C GLU A 55 -15.04 14.36 -4.26
N ARG A 56 -14.04 13.60 -3.78
CA ARG A 56 -13.79 12.23 -4.24
C ARG A 56 -14.96 11.30 -3.93
N TRP A 57 -15.56 11.46 -2.76
CA TRP A 57 -16.75 10.72 -2.35
C TRP A 57 -17.91 10.98 -3.31
N ASN A 58 -18.24 12.25 -3.53
CA ASN A 58 -19.33 12.65 -4.42
C ASN A 58 -19.06 12.20 -5.86
N ARG A 59 -17.84 12.28 -6.36
CA ARG A 59 -17.50 11.78 -7.69
C ARG A 59 -17.72 10.27 -7.80
N LEU A 60 -17.34 9.51 -6.78
CA LEU A 60 -17.57 8.06 -6.79
C LEU A 60 -19.06 7.73 -6.87
N GLU A 61 -19.90 8.35 -6.03
CA GLU A 61 -21.34 8.06 -5.95
C GLU A 61 -22.15 8.65 -7.10
N GLN A 62 -21.83 9.87 -7.51
CA GLN A 62 -22.67 10.65 -8.43
C GLN A 62 -22.18 10.64 -9.89
N GLU A 63 -20.90 10.36 -10.12
CA GLU A 63 -20.32 10.32 -11.46
C GLU A 63 -19.94 8.90 -11.87
N PHE A 64 -19.04 8.24 -11.11
CA PHE A 64 -18.42 6.98 -11.52
C PHE A 64 -19.37 5.79 -11.43
N TYR A 65 -20.09 5.65 -10.31
CA TYR A 65 -21.04 4.55 -10.14
C TYR A 65 -22.18 4.59 -11.17
N PRO A 66 -22.90 5.71 -11.39
CA PRO A 66 -23.92 5.77 -12.42
C PRO A 66 -23.36 5.54 -13.83
N ALA A 67 -22.18 6.08 -14.16
CA ALA A 67 -21.57 5.89 -15.46
C ALA A 67 -21.22 4.41 -15.72
N LEU A 68 -20.68 3.72 -14.74
CA LEU A 68 -20.38 2.30 -14.86
C LEU A 68 -21.65 1.45 -14.94
N CYS A 69 -22.73 1.84 -14.22
CA CYS A 69 -24.05 1.20 -14.34
C CYS A 69 -24.63 1.31 -15.77
N VAL A 70 -24.48 2.46 -16.41
CA VAL A 70 -24.92 2.64 -17.82
C VAL A 70 -24.14 1.71 -18.75
N ILE A 71 -22.82 1.64 -18.60
CA ILE A 71 -21.96 0.75 -19.37
C ILE A 71 -22.37 -0.72 -19.14
N ALA A 72 -22.53 -1.12 -17.88
CA ALA A 72 -22.90 -2.48 -17.51
C ALA A 72 -24.26 -2.90 -18.11
N LYS A 73 -25.24 -2.01 -18.06
CA LYS A 73 -26.57 -2.26 -18.59
C LYS A 73 -26.55 -2.56 -20.10
N THR A 74 -25.72 -1.90 -20.87
CA THR A 74 -25.59 -2.13 -22.32
C THR A 74 -24.89 -3.46 -22.65
N GLN A 75 -24.20 -4.06 -21.68
CA GLN A 75 -23.40 -5.27 -21.86
C GLN A 75 -23.89 -6.47 -21.04
N GLY A 76 -25.08 -6.37 -20.46
CA GLY A 76 -25.64 -7.45 -19.64
C GLY A 76 -24.92 -7.69 -18.33
N GLY A 77 -24.08 -6.73 -17.88
CA GLY A 77 -23.35 -6.80 -16.62
C GLY A 77 -24.10 -6.12 -15.46
N ARG A 78 -23.51 -6.21 -14.28
CA ARG A 78 -23.98 -5.51 -13.07
C ARG A 78 -22.85 -4.79 -12.39
N VAL A 79 -23.18 -3.76 -11.59
CA VAL A 79 -22.21 -2.98 -10.80
C VAL A 79 -22.62 -2.99 -9.35
N GLU A 80 -21.63 -3.16 -8.50
CA GLU A 80 -21.76 -3.06 -7.04
C GLU A 80 -20.89 -1.90 -6.55
N LEU A 81 -21.45 -1.07 -5.67
CA LEU A 81 -20.73 -0.01 -4.96
C LEU A 81 -20.60 -0.41 -3.49
N ASN A 82 -19.38 -0.49 -2.99
CA ASN A 82 -19.09 -0.75 -1.60
C ASN A 82 -18.21 0.38 -1.05
N ILE A 83 -18.65 1.03 0.03
CA ILE A 83 -17.88 2.06 0.71
C ILE A 83 -17.61 1.61 2.14
N LYS A 84 -16.34 1.56 2.52
CA LYS A 84 -15.90 1.30 3.89
C LYS A 84 -15.62 2.63 4.57
N GLU A 85 -16.56 3.06 5.42
CA GLU A 85 -16.48 4.35 6.09
C GLU A 85 -15.33 4.44 7.10
N ASP A 86 -14.99 3.34 7.76
CA ASP A 86 -13.89 3.25 8.73
C ASP A 86 -12.51 3.47 8.09
N THR A 87 -12.33 3.01 6.85
CA THR A 87 -11.08 3.14 6.10
C THR A 87 -11.11 4.23 5.04
N LEU A 88 -12.28 4.81 4.77
CA LEU A 88 -12.52 5.77 3.70
C LEU A 88 -12.04 5.26 2.33
N ILE A 89 -12.39 4.00 2.06
CA ILE A 89 -12.09 3.33 0.79
C ILE A 89 -13.41 3.04 0.07
N GLY A 90 -13.49 3.49 -1.17
CA GLY A 90 -14.57 3.16 -2.09
C GLY A 90 -14.17 2.04 -3.04
N GLN A 91 -15.12 1.21 -3.41
CA GLN A 91 -14.92 0.10 -4.31
C GLN A 91 -16.07 0.03 -5.31
N LEU A 92 -15.77 0.11 -6.60
CA LEU A 92 -16.68 -0.22 -7.69
C LEU A 92 -16.33 -1.59 -8.24
N VAL A 93 -17.33 -2.45 -8.37
CA VAL A 93 -17.16 -3.81 -8.92
C VAL A 93 -18.09 -3.98 -10.11
N TYR A 94 -17.52 -4.16 -11.29
CA TYR A 94 -18.26 -4.62 -12.48
C TYR A 94 -18.17 -6.14 -12.59
N ILE A 95 -19.28 -6.78 -12.89
CA ILE A 95 -19.36 -8.24 -13.11
C ILE A 95 -20.19 -8.47 -14.38
N GLY A 96 -19.61 -9.16 -15.37
CA GLY A 96 -20.28 -9.46 -16.63
C GLY A 96 -19.47 -10.42 -17.52
N GLU A 97 -20.03 -10.83 -18.66
CA GLU A 97 -19.36 -11.74 -19.60
C GLU A 97 -18.13 -11.12 -20.31
N GLY A 98 -17.94 -9.83 -20.18
CA GLY A 98 -16.82 -9.07 -20.71
C GLY A 98 -17.11 -7.58 -20.64
N LEU A 99 -16.10 -6.77 -20.90
CA LEU A 99 -16.23 -5.33 -21.00
C LEU A 99 -15.70 -4.91 -22.36
N THR A 100 -16.60 -4.66 -23.30
CA THR A 100 -16.24 -4.22 -24.66
C THR A 100 -16.54 -2.74 -24.80
N LEU A 101 -15.50 -1.92 -24.80
CA LEU A 101 -15.57 -0.48 -25.03
C LEU A 101 -14.98 -0.17 -26.39
N GLY A 102 -15.82 -0.15 -27.39
CA GLY A 102 -15.40 0.11 -28.76
C GLY A 102 -15.65 1.55 -29.20
N SER A 103 -15.18 1.86 -30.42
CA SER A 103 -15.40 3.16 -31.08
C SER A 103 -16.89 3.50 -31.32
N SER A 104 -17.78 2.53 -31.17
CA SER A 104 -19.24 2.71 -31.26
C SER A 104 -19.86 3.37 -30.02
N ASN A 105 -19.13 3.44 -28.89
CA ASN A 105 -19.57 4.11 -27.67
C ASN A 105 -18.47 5.02 -27.08
N PRO A 106 -18.20 6.18 -27.72
CA PRO A 106 -17.14 7.07 -27.28
C PRO A 106 -17.38 7.68 -25.90
N GLU A 107 -18.65 7.91 -25.52
CA GLU A 107 -19.01 8.44 -24.20
C GLU A 107 -18.74 7.40 -23.09
N GLY A 108 -19.09 6.13 -23.33
CA GLY A 108 -18.82 5.03 -22.42
C GLY A 108 -17.31 4.82 -22.25
N LEU A 109 -16.54 4.89 -23.34
CA LEU A 109 -15.08 4.81 -23.29
C LEU A 109 -14.46 5.97 -22.51
N ALA A 110 -14.93 7.21 -22.71
CA ALA A 110 -14.46 8.37 -21.98
C ALA A 110 -14.78 8.28 -20.48
N ALA A 111 -16.00 7.84 -20.14
CA ALA A 111 -16.40 7.62 -18.76
C ALA A 111 -15.56 6.53 -18.07
N PHE A 112 -15.36 5.41 -18.74
CA PHE A 112 -14.50 4.33 -18.24
C PHE A 112 -13.06 4.78 -18.04
N SER A 113 -12.50 5.55 -18.97
CA SER A 113 -11.16 6.09 -18.86
C SER A 113 -11.01 7.01 -17.64
N ARG A 114 -12.02 7.80 -17.30
CA ARG A 114 -12.02 8.64 -16.09
C ARG A 114 -12.06 7.79 -14.81
N ILE A 115 -12.83 6.70 -14.79
CA ILE A 115 -12.88 5.75 -13.67
C ILE A 115 -11.51 5.11 -13.46
N VAL A 116 -10.90 4.61 -14.54
CA VAL A 116 -9.56 4.00 -14.51
C VAL A 116 -8.50 4.99 -14.02
N ALA A 117 -8.53 6.23 -14.53
CA ALA A 117 -7.57 7.26 -14.14
C ALA A 117 -7.71 7.73 -12.70
N ALA A 118 -8.89 7.60 -12.10
CA ALA A 118 -9.15 8.00 -10.72
C ALA A 118 -8.97 6.88 -9.70
N ALA A 119 -8.92 5.61 -10.14
CA ALA A 119 -8.71 4.47 -9.26
C ALA A 119 -7.25 4.40 -8.80
N GLU A 120 -7.05 4.11 -7.51
CA GLU A 120 -5.73 3.82 -6.94
C GLU A 120 -5.22 2.46 -7.36
N ASP A 121 -6.13 1.46 -7.36
CA ASP A 121 -5.85 0.09 -7.77
C ASP A 121 -6.96 -0.48 -8.63
N ILE A 122 -6.60 -1.39 -9.54
CA ILE A 122 -7.54 -2.09 -10.40
C ILE A 122 -7.20 -3.57 -10.37
N PHE A 123 -8.18 -4.38 -9.98
CA PHE A 123 -8.07 -5.84 -10.03
C PHE A 123 -8.99 -6.39 -11.10
N VAL A 124 -8.48 -7.29 -11.92
CA VAL A 124 -9.22 -7.99 -12.96
C VAL A 124 -9.13 -9.48 -12.70
N SER A 125 -10.27 -10.15 -12.66
CA SER A 125 -10.34 -11.61 -12.60
C SER A 125 -11.34 -12.12 -13.62
N ILE A 126 -11.01 -13.25 -14.24
CA ILE A 126 -11.85 -13.95 -15.21
C ILE A 126 -12.07 -15.35 -14.67
N HIS A 127 -13.32 -15.73 -14.50
CA HIS A 127 -13.69 -17.03 -14.01
C HIS A 127 -14.98 -17.51 -14.69
N ASP A 128 -14.98 -18.71 -15.26
CA ASP A 128 -16.11 -19.35 -15.92
C ASP A 128 -16.80 -18.46 -16.98
N GLY A 129 -16.01 -17.73 -17.78
CA GLY A 129 -16.53 -16.81 -18.81
C GLY A 129 -17.07 -15.49 -18.27
N CYS A 130 -16.99 -15.28 -16.95
CA CYS A 130 -17.39 -14.04 -16.32
C CYS A 130 -16.15 -13.20 -15.96
N SER A 131 -16.18 -11.93 -16.35
CA SER A 131 -15.13 -10.95 -16.00
C SER A 131 -15.57 -10.12 -14.82
N LYS A 132 -14.67 -9.98 -13.85
CA LYS A 132 -14.84 -9.09 -12.71
C LYS A 132 -13.78 -8.02 -12.74
N PHE A 133 -14.17 -6.75 -12.82
CA PHE A 133 -13.31 -5.59 -12.68
C PHE A 133 -13.60 -4.91 -11.36
N GLN A 134 -12.60 -4.70 -10.57
CA GLN A 134 -12.70 -4.09 -9.26
C GLN A 134 -11.80 -2.87 -9.19
N PHE A 135 -12.39 -1.70 -9.01
CA PHE A 135 -11.71 -0.41 -8.93
C PHE A 135 -11.71 0.05 -7.48
N ILE A 136 -10.56 0.38 -6.97
CA ILE A 136 -10.35 0.87 -5.59
C ILE A 136 -10.09 2.36 -5.62
N PHE A 137 -10.80 3.11 -4.77
CA PHE A 137 -10.69 4.57 -4.66
C PHE A 137 -10.33 4.96 -3.24
N CYS A 138 -9.33 5.82 -3.10
CA CYS A 138 -9.03 6.49 -1.85
C CYS A 138 -9.95 7.71 -1.68
N LEU A 139 -10.82 7.68 -0.68
CA LEU A 139 -11.82 8.71 -0.41
C LEU A 139 -11.39 9.68 0.71
N HIS A 140 -10.11 9.73 1.01
CA HIS A 140 -9.56 10.59 2.06
C HIS A 140 -8.33 11.35 1.57
N ASP A 141 -8.05 12.44 2.25
CA ASP A 141 -6.75 13.09 2.23
C ASP A 141 -5.96 12.70 3.47
N LYS A 142 -4.63 12.67 3.34
CA LYS A 142 -3.73 12.51 4.48
C LYS A 142 -3.36 13.91 4.99
N VAL A 143 -3.76 14.22 6.21
CA VAL A 143 -3.43 15.48 6.88
C VAL A 143 -2.34 15.21 7.90
N PHE A 144 -1.23 15.94 7.79
CA PHE A 144 -0.12 15.84 8.73
C PHE A 144 -0.55 16.34 10.12
N VAL A 145 -0.31 15.54 11.14
CA VAL A 145 -0.72 15.84 12.52
C VAL A 145 0.43 15.86 13.53
N GLU A 146 1.47 15.05 13.27
CA GLU A 146 2.59 14.92 14.21
C GLU A 146 3.89 14.62 13.48
N ASP A 147 4.99 15.21 13.92
CA ASP A 147 6.32 15.00 13.32
C ASP A 147 7.07 13.86 14.03
N HIS A 148 7.26 12.78 13.31
CA HIS A 148 8.05 11.62 13.74
C HIS A 148 9.35 11.48 12.96
N THR A 149 9.86 12.54 12.35
CA THR A 149 11.05 12.51 11.48
C THR A 149 12.26 11.90 12.19
N GLU A 150 12.50 12.25 13.46
CA GLU A 150 13.60 11.69 14.24
C GLU A 150 13.44 10.19 14.48
N GLN A 151 12.24 9.74 14.84
CA GLN A 151 11.94 8.32 15.05
C GLN A 151 12.07 7.53 13.75
N ILE A 152 11.58 8.06 12.64
CA ILE A 152 11.71 7.47 11.30
C ILE A 152 13.19 7.34 10.92
N ALA A 153 14.02 8.36 11.18
CA ALA A 153 15.45 8.32 10.91
C ALA A 153 16.15 7.20 11.70
N LYS A 154 15.80 7.04 12.97
CA LYS A 154 16.32 5.96 13.83
C LYS A 154 15.97 4.58 13.31
N ILE A 155 14.72 4.35 12.91
CA ILE A 155 14.28 3.05 12.38
C ILE A 155 14.97 2.76 11.04
N LYS A 156 15.09 3.75 10.15
CA LYS A 156 15.80 3.60 8.88
C LYS A 156 17.26 3.22 9.08
N GLU A 157 17.92 3.81 10.06
CA GLU A 157 19.30 3.48 10.39
C GLU A 157 19.42 2.04 10.94
N LYS A 158 18.52 1.61 11.84
CA LYS A 158 18.43 0.21 12.29
C LYS A 158 18.29 -0.76 11.10
N ILE A 159 17.41 -0.47 10.15
CA ILE A 159 17.25 -1.30 8.94
C ILE A 159 18.53 -1.34 8.11
N ARG A 160 19.21 -0.20 7.94
CA ARG A 160 20.47 -0.09 7.19
C ARG A 160 21.56 -0.97 7.81
N LEU A 161 21.76 -0.84 9.12
CA LEU A 161 22.77 -1.60 9.86
C LEU A 161 22.48 -3.10 9.82
N HIS A 162 21.24 -3.49 10.01
CA HIS A 162 20.80 -4.90 9.90
C HIS A 162 21.07 -5.48 8.50
N ARG A 163 20.85 -4.69 7.45
CA ARG A 163 21.18 -5.09 6.07
C ARG A 163 22.68 -5.27 5.85
N MET A 164 23.49 -4.35 6.37
CA MET A 164 24.95 -4.41 6.25
C MET A 164 25.50 -5.66 6.95
N GLU A 165 25.03 -5.97 8.15
CA GLU A 165 25.45 -7.15 8.90
C GLU A 165 25.05 -8.45 8.20
N THR A 166 23.84 -8.51 7.65
CA THR A 166 23.39 -9.66 6.84
C THR A 166 24.31 -9.87 5.64
N MET A 167 24.71 -8.81 4.95
CA MET A 167 25.64 -8.90 3.81
C MET A 167 27.04 -9.34 4.24
N ARG A 168 27.55 -8.85 5.39
CA ARG A 168 28.82 -9.26 5.96
C ARG A 168 28.87 -10.74 6.25
N LEU A 169 27.84 -11.24 6.95
CA LEU A 169 27.72 -12.66 7.27
C LEU A 169 27.62 -13.55 6.01
N HIS A 170 26.91 -13.07 5.00
CA HIS A 170 26.81 -13.78 3.72
C HIS A 170 28.17 -13.89 3.01
N ARG A 171 29.01 -12.84 3.06
CA ARG A 171 30.38 -12.87 2.52
C ARG A 171 31.25 -13.86 3.28
N MET A 172 31.22 -13.83 4.62
CA MET A 172 31.98 -14.76 5.46
C MET A 172 31.61 -16.21 5.19
N LEU A 173 30.31 -16.52 5.03
CA LEU A 173 29.82 -17.87 4.74
C LEU A 173 30.13 -18.34 3.31
N SER A 174 30.26 -17.41 2.35
CA SER A 174 30.55 -17.73 0.94
C SER A 174 32.05 -17.83 0.64
N GLY A 175 32.95 -17.62 1.64
CA GLY A 175 34.40 -17.72 1.49
C GLY A 175 35.00 -16.73 0.49
N LYS A 176 34.31 -15.61 0.24
CA LYS A 176 34.79 -14.50 -0.59
C LYS A 176 35.20 -13.36 0.34
N ASP A 177 36.44 -13.40 0.81
CA ASP A 177 37.14 -12.24 1.37
C ASP A 177 37.71 -11.39 0.22
#